data_d3ce72bfae5d36472b4a260fb60d5d4c
#
_entry.id   d3ce72bfae5d36472b4a260fb60d5d4c
#
_cell.length_a   1.000
_cell.length_b   1.000
_cell.length_c   1.000
_cell.angle_alpha   90.00
_cell.angle_beta   90.00
_cell.angle_gamma   90.00
#
_symmetry.space_group_name_H-M   'P 1'
#
loop_
_entity.id
_entity.type
_entity.pdbx_description
1 polymer ?
#
loop_
_entity_poly.entity_id
_entity_poly.type
_entity_poly.pdbx_seq_one_letter_code
_entity_poly.pdbx_strand_id
1 'polypeptide(L)'
;MLTLNNVSAGYGGVDVIKKISLDIRGSLSIIGPNGCGKTTLLKAAANILPFKGDIELLGRPFRQMKRRDISLDIAMLAQQPNIYFAYSVYDTVMMGRYLHIKNRLSKRAIKEDQDMVIKSLSAVNMLHLKDKLITRLSGGELQRVFLARALAQDPKIILLDEPTNHLDLKCQIEITEYLKSWAGEGGRAVVGVLHDINLAMSLSDDVVLMKDGEIAARGKADAIITGGLLDRIYEMDVAGHMKEALKRWGA
;
A
#
# COMPACT_ATOMS: atom_id res chain seq x y z
N MET A 1 13.04 8.43 1.89
CA MET A 1 13.06 6.99 1.60
C MET A 1 12.79 6.71 0.12
N LEU A 2 11.76 7.29 -0.45
CA LEU A 2 11.43 7.18 -1.88
C LEU A 2 11.15 8.57 -2.41
N THR A 3 11.90 9.01 -3.45
CA THR A 3 11.78 10.34 -4.04
C THR A 3 11.41 10.20 -5.51
N LEU A 4 10.37 10.87 -5.91
CA LEU A 4 9.90 10.96 -7.29
C LEU A 4 10.20 12.38 -7.81
N ASN A 5 10.83 12.50 -8.98
CA ASN A 5 11.17 13.78 -9.60
C ASN A 5 10.59 13.85 -11.02
N ASN A 6 9.58 14.71 -11.20
CA ASN A 6 8.88 14.92 -12.48
C ASN A 6 8.39 13.62 -13.14
N VAL A 7 7.85 12.70 -12.33
CA VAL A 7 7.42 11.37 -12.79
C VAL A 7 6.12 11.48 -13.56
N SER A 8 6.10 10.97 -14.78
CA SER A 8 4.90 10.77 -15.60
C SER A 8 4.80 9.32 -16.01
N ALA A 9 3.62 8.73 -15.94
CA ALA A 9 3.36 7.35 -16.31
C ALA A 9 1.90 7.16 -16.75
N GLY A 10 1.67 6.13 -17.56
CA GLY A 10 0.33 5.84 -18.06
C GLY A 10 0.31 4.59 -18.94
N TYR A 11 -0.73 4.46 -19.74
CA TYR A 11 -1.00 3.29 -20.56
C TYR A 11 -1.25 3.70 -22.01
N GLY A 12 -0.82 2.86 -22.97
CA GLY A 12 -1.10 3.08 -24.39
C GLY A 12 -0.56 4.41 -24.95
N GLY A 13 0.52 4.95 -24.34
CA GLY A 13 1.12 6.24 -24.76
C GLY A 13 0.45 7.48 -24.15
N VAL A 14 -0.59 7.32 -23.33
CA VAL A 14 -1.27 8.41 -22.63
C VAL A 14 -0.79 8.48 -21.20
N ASP A 15 -0.24 9.61 -20.77
CA ASP A 15 0.20 9.85 -19.39
C ASP A 15 -1.03 10.04 -18.49
N VAL A 16 -1.25 9.13 -17.54
CA VAL A 16 -2.30 9.19 -16.50
C VAL A 16 -1.86 10.05 -15.33
N ILE A 17 -0.58 9.93 -14.93
CA ILE A 17 0.05 10.83 -13.96
C ILE A 17 1.05 11.73 -14.69
N LYS A 18 1.10 13.00 -14.27
CA LYS A 18 1.79 14.07 -15.01
C LYS A 18 2.76 14.80 -14.10
N LYS A 19 4.07 14.65 -14.37
CA LYS A 19 5.16 15.38 -13.70
C LYS A 19 5.07 15.39 -12.16
N ILE A 20 4.67 14.26 -11.57
CA ILE A 20 4.59 14.12 -10.11
C ILE A 20 5.98 14.25 -9.49
N SER A 21 6.13 15.19 -8.54
CA SER A 21 7.30 15.31 -7.68
C SER A 21 6.86 15.09 -6.23
N LEU A 22 7.43 14.08 -5.56
CA LEU A 22 7.00 13.64 -4.24
C LEU A 22 8.17 13.04 -3.48
N ASP A 23 8.45 13.53 -2.28
CA ASP A 23 9.47 12.99 -1.38
C ASP A 23 8.78 12.25 -0.21
N ILE A 24 8.89 10.94 -0.17
CA ILE A 24 8.28 10.06 0.85
C ILE A 24 9.36 9.70 1.88
N ARG A 25 9.26 10.28 3.07
CA ARG A 25 10.21 10.06 4.17
C ARG A 25 9.70 9.10 5.24
N GLY A 26 8.41 8.92 5.33
CA GLY A 26 7.69 8.06 6.25
C GLY A 26 6.39 7.59 5.63
N SER A 27 5.43 7.17 6.44
CA SER A 27 4.12 6.75 5.94
C SER A 27 3.37 7.92 5.31
N LEU A 28 2.56 7.61 4.29
CA LEU A 28 1.82 8.56 3.48
C LEU A 28 0.48 7.98 3.05
N SER A 29 -0.58 8.74 3.24
CA SER A 29 -1.89 8.41 2.68
C SER A 29 -2.16 9.21 1.39
N ILE A 30 -2.63 8.53 0.35
CA ILE A 30 -2.98 9.12 -0.94
C ILE A 30 -4.49 9.02 -1.10
N ILE A 31 -5.17 10.16 -1.22
CA ILE A 31 -6.61 10.25 -1.44
C ILE A 31 -6.91 11.09 -2.68
N GLY A 32 -8.12 10.93 -3.21
CA GLY A 32 -8.59 11.64 -4.40
C GLY A 32 -9.67 10.86 -5.15
N PRO A 33 -10.35 11.47 -6.11
CA PRO A 33 -11.42 10.85 -6.90
C PRO A 33 -10.97 9.57 -7.63
N ASN A 34 -11.94 8.75 -8.02
CA ASN A 34 -11.64 7.58 -8.84
C ASN A 34 -11.10 8.02 -10.22
N GLY A 35 -10.14 7.26 -10.74
CA GLY A 35 -9.52 7.58 -12.03
C GLY A 35 -8.46 8.69 -12.01
N CYS A 36 -8.21 9.38 -10.88
CA CYS A 36 -7.21 10.47 -10.81
C CYS A 36 -5.74 10.00 -10.85
N GLY A 37 -5.46 8.69 -10.97
CA GLY A 37 -4.10 8.17 -11.17
C GLY A 37 -3.42 7.57 -9.95
N LYS A 38 -4.09 7.38 -8.80
CA LYS A 38 -3.51 6.85 -7.56
C LYS A 38 -2.81 5.49 -7.75
N THR A 39 -3.51 4.51 -8.32
CA THR A 39 -2.96 3.18 -8.66
C THR A 39 -1.78 3.28 -9.63
N THR A 40 -1.85 4.18 -10.60
CA THR A 40 -0.78 4.43 -11.58
C THR A 40 0.47 4.96 -10.89
N LEU A 41 0.30 5.88 -9.93
CA LEU A 41 1.40 6.40 -9.11
C LEU A 41 2.07 5.28 -8.29
N LEU A 42 1.29 4.44 -7.62
CA LEU A 42 1.84 3.30 -6.86
C LEU A 42 2.59 2.32 -7.77
N LYS A 43 2.04 2.00 -8.95
CA LYS A 43 2.70 1.09 -9.90
C LYS A 43 4.01 1.66 -10.46
N ALA A 44 4.08 2.97 -10.72
CA ALA A 44 5.32 3.64 -11.12
C ALA A 44 6.34 3.62 -9.97
N ALA A 45 5.91 3.97 -8.75
CA ALA A 45 6.72 3.95 -7.52
C ALA A 45 7.25 2.54 -7.17
N ALA A 46 6.52 1.48 -7.54
CA ALA A 46 6.95 0.08 -7.40
C ALA A 46 7.84 -0.43 -8.55
N ASN A 47 8.15 0.41 -9.55
CA ASN A 47 8.84 0.00 -10.78
C ASN A 47 8.13 -1.14 -11.55
N ILE A 48 6.80 -1.19 -11.45
CA ILE A 48 5.95 -2.15 -12.18
C ILE A 48 5.50 -1.57 -13.51
N LEU A 49 5.19 -0.25 -13.54
CA LEU A 49 4.79 0.48 -14.73
C LEU A 49 5.96 1.34 -15.23
N PRO A 50 6.27 1.33 -16.53
CA PRO A 50 7.24 2.25 -17.12
C PRO A 50 6.86 3.72 -16.87
N PHE A 51 7.84 4.56 -16.62
CA PHE A 51 7.65 5.98 -16.32
C PHE A 51 8.73 6.84 -16.98
N LYS A 52 8.45 8.13 -17.13
CA LYS A 52 9.37 9.21 -17.48
C LYS A 52 9.74 9.96 -16.19
N GLY A 53 10.87 10.62 -16.15
CA GLY A 53 11.39 11.28 -14.94
C GLY A 53 12.33 10.38 -14.15
N ASP A 54 12.59 10.71 -12.90
CA ASP A 54 13.52 9.99 -12.04
C ASP A 54 12.85 9.53 -10.75
N ILE A 55 13.17 8.31 -10.30
CA ILE A 55 12.78 7.79 -8.98
C ILE A 55 14.04 7.32 -8.26
N GLU A 56 14.15 7.69 -6.98
CA GLU A 56 15.24 7.30 -6.11
C GLU A 56 14.69 6.52 -4.90
N LEU A 57 15.31 5.40 -4.59
CA LEU A 57 15.01 4.58 -3.41
C LEU A 57 16.23 4.60 -2.48
N LEU A 58 16.04 5.06 -1.24
CA LEU A 58 17.10 5.16 -0.23
C LEU A 58 18.33 5.94 -0.74
N GLY A 59 18.09 7.01 -1.53
CA GLY A 59 19.13 7.85 -2.13
C GLY A 59 19.81 7.25 -3.36
N ARG A 60 19.32 6.12 -3.90
CA ARG A 60 19.87 5.48 -5.12
C ARG A 60 18.87 5.58 -6.27
N PRO A 61 19.23 6.13 -7.43
CA PRO A 61 18.34 6.18 -8.60
C PRO A 61 17.97 4.78 -9.10
N PHE A 62 16.69 4.57 -9.45
CA PHE A 62 16.19 3.29 -9.99
C PHE A 62 16.97 2.81 -11.21
N ARG A 63 17.42 3.73 -12.08
CA ARG A 63 18.24 3.41 -13.25
C ARG A 63 19.59 2.75 -12.93
N GLN A 64 20.08 2.90 -11.68
CA GLN A 64 21.32 2.29 -11.19
C GLN A 64 21.06 1.02 -10.36
N MET A 65 19.80 0.62 -10.18
CA MET A 65 19.41 -0.53 -9.36
C MET A 65 18.91 -1.68 -10.25
N LYS A 66 19.20 -2.91 -9.85
CA LYS A 66 18.55 -4.08 -10.44
C LYS A 66 17.10 -4.14 -9.94
N ARG A 67 16.18 -4.59 -10.79
CA ARG A 67 14.78 -4.77 -10.43
C ARG A 67 14.60 -5.62 -9.15
N ARG A 68 15.44 -6.63 -8.97
CA ARG A 68 15.47 -7.45 -7.76
C ARG A 68 15.75 -6.64 -6.51
N ASP A 69 16.70 -5.71 -6.54
CA ASP A 69 17.10 -4.91 -5.37
C ASP A 69 15.97 -3.94 -4.98
N ILE A 70 15.31 -3.34 -5.97
CA ILE A 70 14.10 -2.52 -5.74
C ILE A 70 13.00 -3.38 -5.11
N SER A 71 12.77 -4.58 -5.63
CA SER A 71 11.74 -5.49 -5.11
C SER A 71 12.09 -6.10 -3.75
N LEU A 72 13.31 -6.01 -3.25
CA LEU A 72 13.64 -6.36 -1.85
C LEU A 72 13.17 -5.28 -0.87
N ASP A 73 13.24 -4.02 -1.27
CA ASP A 73 12.93 -2.88 -0.40
C ASP A 73 11.49 -2.38 -0.57
N ILE A 74 10.82 -2.66 -1.71
CA ILE A 74 9.44 -2.25 -1.97
C ILE A 74 8.56 -3.48 -2.19
N ALA A 75 7.52 -3.64 -1.36
CA ALA A 75 6.41 -4.55 -1.61
C ALA A 75 5.18 -3.78 -2.08
N MET A 76 4.39 -4.36 -2.98
CA MET A 76 3.12 -3.78 -3.42
C MET A 76 1.98 -4.78 -3.24
N LEU A 77 0.92 -4.34 -2.57
CA LEU A 77 -0.39 -5.00 -2.53
C LEU A 77 -1.30 -4.32 -3.54
N ALA A 78 -1.61 -5.01 -4.64
CA ALA A 78 -2.54 -4.54 -5.65
C ALA A 78 -4.01 -4.77 -5.22
N GLN A 79 -4.93 -3.98 -5.78
CA GLN A 79 -6.35 -3.94 -5.43
C GLN A 79 -7.05 -5.30 -5.53
N GLN A 80 -6.79 -6.08 -6.57
CA GLN A 80 -7.33 -7.44 -6.74
C GLN A 80 -6.27 -8.38 -7.31
N PRO A 81 -5.73 -9.30 -6.50
CA PRO A 81 -4.87 -10.33 -7.02
C PRO A 81 -5.68 -11.40 -7.76
N ASN A 82 -5.31 -11.67 -9.01
CA ASN A 82 -5.87 -12.80 -9.74
C ASN A 82 -5.33 -14.12 -9.15
N ILE A 83 -6.23 -15.04 -8.84
CA ILE A 83 -5.87 -16.39 -8.38
C ILE A 83 -5.86 -17.31 -9.60
N TYR A 84 -4.68 -17.76 -9.99
CA TYR A 84 -4.51 -18.71 -11.10
C TYR A 84 -4.31 -20.17 -10.61
N PHE A 85 -3.88 -20.34 -9.35
CA PHE A 85 -3.54 -21.66 -8.80
C PHE A 85 -4.07 -21.85 -7.38
N ALA A 86 -4.42 -23.07 -7.03
CA ALA A 86 -4.93 -23.45 -5.72
C ALA A 86 -3.79 -23.77 -4.73
N TYR A 87 -3.02 -22.75 -4.34
CA TYR A 87 -2.01 -22.86 -3.29
C TYR A 87 -2.64 -22.81 -1.89
N SER A 88 -1.95 -23.36 -0.89
CA SER A 88 -2.30 -23.12 0.50
C SER A 88 -2.06 -21.66 0.89
N VAL A 89 -2.70 -21.20 1.95
CA VAL A 89 -2.43 -19.87 2.55
C VAL A 89 -0.94 -19.76 2.91
N TYR A 90 -0.38 -20.80 3.53
CA TYR A 90 1.04 -20.85 3.90
C TYR A 90 1.95 -20.71 2.68
N ASP A 91 1.73 -21.49 1.62
CA ASP A 91 2.56 -21.45 0.41
C ASP A 91 2.46 -20.09 -0.28
N THR A 92 1.26 -19.49 -0.29
CA THR A 92 1.03 -18.15 -0.86
C THR A 92 1.86 -17.09 -0.14
N VAL A 93 1.92 -17.13 1.20
CA VAL A 93 2.72 -16.18 1.98
C VAL A 93 4.20 -16.49 1.86
N MET A 94 4.60 -17.77 1.77
CA MET A 94 5.98 -18.18 1.53
C MET A 94 6.56 -17.62 0.20
N MET A 95 5.71 -17.38 -0.81
CA MET A 95 6.15 -16.71 -2.04
C MET A 95 6.71 -15.30 -1.78
N GLY A 96 6.31 -14.61 -0.71
CA GLY A 96 6.90 -13.35 -0.28
C GLY A 96 8.39 -13.48 0.06
N ARG A 97 8.84 -14.67 0.45
CA ARG A 97 10.25 -14.96 0.78
C ARG A 97 11.13 -15.27 -0.43
N TYR A 98 10.52 -15.38 -1.64
CA TYR A 98 11.24 -15.82 -2.85
C TYR A 98 12.52 -15.03 -3.14
N LEU A 99 12.54 -13.74 -2.92
CA LEU A 99 13.69 -12.88 -3.17
C LEU A 99 14.84 -13.08 -2.17
N HIS A 100 14.54 -13.60 -0.96
CA HIS A 100 15.52 -13.87 0.10
C HIS A 100 16.23 -15.22 -0.07
N ILE A 101 15.73 -16.07 -0.95
CA ILE A 101 16.26 -17.41 -1.17
C ILE A 101 17.57 -17.34 -1.97
N LYS A 102 18.64 -16.90 -1.32
CA LYS A 102 19.99 -16.90 -1.92
C LYS A 102 20.77 -18.22 -1.70
N ASN A 103 20.50 -18.95 -0.60
CA ASN A 103 21.18 -20.20 -0.26
C ASN A 103 20.22 -21.13 0.47
N ARG A 104 19.31 -21.76 -0.27
CA ARG A 104 18.32 -22.73 0.27
C ARG A 104 18.91 -23.98 0.94
N LEU A 105 20.23 -24.17 0.91
CA LEU A 105 20.90 -25.33 1.49
C LEU A 105 21.12 -25.20 3.01
N SER A 106 20.94 -24.03 3.60
CA SER A 106 21.08 -23.83 5.04
C SER A 106 19.76 -24.07 5.77
N LYS A 107 19.73 -25.03 6.70
CA LYS A 107 18.56 -25.29 7.59
C LYS A 107 18.15 -24.05 8.37
N ARG A 108 19.09 -23.17 8.72
CA ARG A 108 18.83 -21.90 9.40
C ARG A 108 18.03 -20.93 8.53
N ALA A 109 18.41 -20.74 7.26
CA ALA A 109 17.71 -19.83 6.35
C ALA A 109 16.26 -20.32 6.09
N ILE A 110 16.06 -21.63 5.98
CA ILE A 110 14.71 -22.22 5.84
C ILE A 110 13.86 -21.92 7.07
N LYS A 111 14.42 -22.05 8.26
CA LYS A 111 13.72 -21.74 9.51
C LYS A 111 13.35 -20.25 9.62
N GLU A 112 14.27 -19.35 9.30
CA GLU A 112 14.04 -17.90 9.29
C GLU A 112 12.89 -17.52 8.35
N ASP A 113 12.82 -18.12 7.15
CA ASP A 113 11.72 -17.90 6.21
C ASP A 113 10.38 -18.45 6.75
N GLN A 114 10.37 -19.63 7.38
CA GLN A 114 9.18 -20.20 8.01
C GLN A 114 8.68 -19.32 9.17
N ASP A 115 9.59 -18.87 10.04
CA ASP A 115 9.26 -18.01 11.18
C ASP A 115 8.67 -16.65 10.69
N MET A 116 9.21 -16.09 9.60
CA MET A 116 8.67 -14.87 8.99
C MET A 116 7.26 -15.09 8.42
N VAL A 117 6.99 -16.23 7.77
CA VAL A 117 5.65 -16.56 7.26
C VAL A 117 4.65 -16.67 8.41
N ILE A 118 5.01 -17.39 9.48
CA ILE A 118 4.16 -17.55 10.67
C ILE A 118 3.88 -16.18 11.31
N LYS A 119 4.91 -15.34 11.48
CA LYS A 119 4.79 -13.97 12.00
C LYS A 119 3.84 -13.14 11.15
N SER A 120 3.99 -13.19 9.82
CA SER A 120 3.17 -12.42 8.89
C SER A 120 1.71 -12.88 8.87
N LEU A 121 1.46 -14.19 8.94
CA LEU A 121 0.10 -14.75 9.04
C LEU A 121 -0.57 -14.39 10.37
N SER A 122 0.19 -14.44 11.48
CA SER A 122 -0.31 -14.03 12.79
C SER A 122 -0.71 -12.55 12.82
N ALA A 123 0.09 -11.69 12.20
CA ALA A 123 -0.12 -10.25 12.12
C ALA A 123 -1.46 -9.84 11.47
N VAL A 124 -1.96 -10.65 10.57
CA VAL A 124 -3.24 -10.42 9.86
C VAL A 124 -4.34 -11.40 10.31
N ASN A 125 -4.13 -12.10 11.43
CA ASN A 125 -5.07 -13.09 11.99
C ASN A 125 -5.48 -14.20 11.01
N MET A 126 -4.51 -14.72 10.22
CA MET A 126 -4.75 -15.76 9.20
C MET A 126 -4.01 -17.07 9.48
N LEU A 127 -3.28 -17.18 10.60
CA LEU A 127 -2.47 -18.37 10.90
C LEU A 127 -3.31 -19.65 11.05
N HIS A 128 -4.53 -19.53 11.60
CA HIS A 128 -5.45 -20.65 11.79
C HIS A 128 -5.95 -21.27 10.47
N LEU A 129 -5.82 -20.53 9.35
CA LEU A 129 -6.20 -20.97 8.00
C LEU A 129 -4.98 -21.34 7.14
N LYS A 130 -3.79 -21.49 7.70
CA LYS A 130 -2.53 -21.69 6.96
C LYS A 130 -2.56 -22.82 5.93
N ASP A 131 -3.28 -23.91 6.22
CA ASP A 131 -3.37 -25.10 5.37
C ASP A 131 -4.57 -25.07 4.39
N LYS A 132 -5.46 -24.05 4.50
CA LYS A 132 -6.61 -23.87 3.63
C LYS A 132 -6.16 -23.38 2.26
N LEU A 133 -6.83 -23.83 1.19
CA LEU A 133 -6.56 -23.33 -0.16
C LEU A 133 -7.09 -21.90 -0.32
N ILE A 134 -6.30 -21.03 -0.95
CA ILE A 134 -6.69 -19.62 -1.19
C ILE A 134 -7.95 -19.48 -2.03
N THR A 135 -8.26 -20.46 -2.90
CA THR A 135 -9.48 -20.49 -3.69
C THR A 135 -10.77 -20.72 -2.88
N ARG A 136 -10.63 -21.09 -1.60
CA ARG A 136 -11.76 -21.33 -0.67
C ARG A 136 -11.92 -20.21 0.35
N LEU A 137 -11.16 -19.12 0.22
CA LEU A 137 -11.23 -17.98 1.11
C LEU A 137 -12.31 -17.00 0.66
N SER A 138 -12.88 -16.25 1.61
CA SER A 138 -13.65 -15.05 1.32
C SER A 138 -12.74 -13.95 0.77
N GLY A 139 -13.32 -12.92 0.12
CA GLY A 139 -12.54 -11.80 -0.41
C GLY A 139 -11.68 -11.11 0.66
N GLY A 140 -12.24 -10.89 1.85
CA GLY A 140 -11.50 -10.29 2.96
C GLY A 140 -10.39 -11.19 3.53
N GLU A 141 -10.63 -12.51 3.66
CA GLU A 141 -9.58 -13.46 4.05
C GLU A 141 -8.45 -13.48 3.03
N LEU A 142 -8.79 -13.49 1.74
CA LEU A 142 -7.82 -13.48 0.66
C LEU A 142 -6.96 -12.20 0.69
N GLN A 143 -7.58 -11.04 0.88
CA GLN A 143 -6.88 -9.77 0.99
C GLN A 143 -5.86 -9.77 2.13
N ARG A 144 -6.24 -10.31 3.30
CA ARG A 144 -5.33 -10.47 4.44
C ARG A 144 -4.17 -11.41 4.13
N VAL A 145 -4.40 -12.50 3.41
CA VAL A 145 -3.32 -13.41 2.97
C VAL A 145 -2.32 -12.70 2.05
N PHE A 146 -2.80 -11.88 1.11
CA PHE A 146 -1.91 -11.11 0.23
C PHE A 146 -1.17 -10.01 0.98
N LEU A 147 -1.77 -9.40 2.00
CA LEU A 147 -1.07 -8.49 2.91
C LEU A 147 0.02 -9.24 3.69
N ALA A 148 -0.28 -10.42 4.24
CA ALA A 148 0.72 -11.26 4.89
C ALA A 148 1.89 -11.61 3.97
N ARG A 149 1.62 -11.87 2.69
CA ARG A 149 2.67 -12.11 1.69
C ARG A 149 3.56 -10.88 1.48
N ALA A 150 2.97 -9.68 1.43
CA ALA A 150 3.73 -8.42 1.33
C ALA A 150 4.58 -8.18 2.59
N LEU A 151 4.05 -8.46 3.78
CA LEU A 151 4.78 -8.39 5.05
C LEU A 151 5.90 -9.43 5.13
N ALA A 152 5.67 -10.64 4.65
CA ALA A 152 6.67 -11.72 4.64
C ALA A 152 7.88 -11.38 3.75
N GLN A 153 7.73 -10.51 2.77
CA GLN A 153 8.84 -9.99 1.97
C GLN A 153 9.81 -9.15 2.82
N ASP A 154 9.42 -8.68 4.01
CA ASP A 154 10.18 -7.83 4.94
C ASP A 154 10.75 -6.57 4.25
N PRO A 155 9.92 -5.78 3.57
CA PRO A 155 10.36 -4.63 2.80
C PRO A 155 10.64 -3.41 3.71
N LYS A 156 11.25 -2.36 3.13
CA LYS A 156 11.34 -1.03 3.75
C LYS A 156 10.09 -0.20 3.51
N ILE A 157 9.44 -0.41 2.37
CA ILE A 157 8.24 0.34 1.96
C ILE A 157 7.17 -0.65 1.51
N ILE A 158 5.96 -0.51 2.04
CA ILE A 158 4.78 -1.21 1.54
C ILE A 158 3.90 -0.20 0.82
N LEU A 159 3.59 -0.47 -0.44
CA LEU A 159 2.64 0.28 -1.26
C LEU A 159 1.32 -0.49 -1.27
N LEU A 160 0.25 0.15 -0.83
CA LEU A 160 -1.07 -0.46 -0.65
C LEU A 160 -2.09 0.22 -1.56
N ASP A 161 -2.66 -0.53 -2.48
CA ASP A 161 -3.73 -0.06 -3.36
C ASP A 161 -5.07 -0.57 -2.84
N GLU A 162 -5.77 0.29 -2.08
CA GLU A 162 -7.07 0.02 -1.46
C GLU A 162 -7.07 -1.24 -0.56
N PRO A 163 -6.18 -1.33 0.43
CA PRO A 163 -5.97 -2.55 1.22
C PRO A 163 -7.15 -2.95 2.10
N THR A 164 -8.08 -2.03 2.35
CA THR A 164 -9.21 -2.20 3.26
C THR A 164 -10.53 -2.51 2.57
N ASN A 165 -10.55 -2.53 1.23
CA ASN A 165 -11.76 -2.89 0.48
C ASN A 165 -12.19 -4.33 0.78
N HIS A 166 -13.51 -4.54 0.86
CA HIS A 166 -14.13 -5.85 1.18
C HIS A 166 -13.84 -6.40 2.59
N LEU A 167 -13.23 -5.60 3.48
CA LEU A 167 -13.04 -5.93 4.89
C LEU A 167 -14.18 -5.35 5.72
N ASP A 168 -14.58 -6.07 6.77
CA ASP A 168 -15.43 -5.51 7.81
C ASP A 168 -14.69 -4.43 8.61
N LEU A 169 -15.45 -3.56 9.29
CA LEU A 169 -14.92 -2.40 10.02
C LEU A 169 -13.84 -2.80 11.04
N LYS A 170 -14.04 -3.92 11.77
CA LYS A 170 -13.07 -4.41 12.75
C LYS A 170 -11.74 -4.72 12.09
N CYS A 171 -11.77 -5.50 11.00
CA CYS A 171 -10.57 -5.86 10.25
C CYS A 171 -9.87 -4.64 9.62
N GLN A 172 -10.64 -3.65 9.14
CA GLN A 172 -10.06 -2.40 8.60
C GLN A 172 -9.25 -1.66 9.67
N ILE A 173 -9.80 -1.53 10.88
CA ILE A 173 -9.13 -0.86 12.00
C ILE A 173 -7.88 -1.65 12.42
N GLU A 174 -8.02 -2.95 12.70
CA GLU A 174 -6.91 -3.82 13.13
C GLU A 174 -5.72 -3.78 12.16
N ILE A 175 -5.99 -3.87 10.84
CA ILE A 175 -4.96 -3.82 9.81
C ILE A 175 -4.29 -2.43 9.75
N THR A 176 -5.08 -1.36 9.83
CA THR A 176 -4.55 0.01 9.78
C THR A 176 -3.65 0.28 10.98
N GLU A 177 -4.06 -0.10 12.18
CA GLU A 177 -3.25 0.02 13.40
C GLU A 177 -1.97 -0.81 13.32
N TYR A 178 -2.07 -2.05 12.84
CA TYR A 178 -0.90 -2.90 12.63
C TYR A 178 0.11 -2.26 11.65
N LEU A 179 -0.37 -1.78 10.51
CA LEU A 179 0.48 -1.13 9.51
C LEU A 179 1.14 0.15 10.04
N LYS A 180 0.42 0.95 10.82
CA LYS A 180 0.96 2.13 11.49
C LYS A 180 2.06 1.76 12.47
N SER A 181 1.83 0.74 13.32
CA SER A 181 2.84 0.21 14.24
C SER A 181 4.06 -0.34 13.49
N TRP A 182 3.84 -1.14 12.46
CA TRP A 182 4.90 -1.72 11.63
C TRP A 182 5.78 -0.65 10.96
N ALA A 183 5.17 0.44 10.48
CA ALA A 183 5.89 1.56 9.90
C ALA A 183 6.68 2.37 10.94
N GLY A 184 6.24 2.40 12.18
CA GLY A 184 6.95 3.02 13.30
C GLY A 184 8.23 2.29 13.69
N GLU A 185 8.41 1.04 13.27
CA GLU A 185 9.58 0.24 13.59
C GLU A 185 10.71 0.46 12.56
N GLY A 186 11.77 1.17 12.94
CA GLY A 186 13.07 1.04 12.29
C GLY A 186 13.20 1.48 10.84
N GLY A 187 12.70 2.65 10.46
CA GLY A 187 12.95 3.20 9.12
C GLY A 187 12.13 2.49 8.02
N ARG A 188 10.91 2.13 8.33
CA ARG A 188 9.90 1.59 7.42
C ARG A 188 8.86 2.65 7.05
N ALA A 189 8.13 2.46 5.97
CA ALA A 189 7.03 3.31 5.57
C ALA A 189 5.90 2.53 4.90
N VAL A 190 4.68 3.02 5.10
CA VAL A 190 3.49 2.55 4.38
C VAL A 190 2.97 3.69 3.52
N VAL A 191 2.79 3.45 2.22
CA VAL A 191 2.11 4.38 1.32
C VAL A 191 0.79 3.74 0.92
N GLY A 192 -0.31 4.27 1.44
CA GLY A 192 -1.65 3.72 1.23
C GLY A 192 -2.54 4.60 0.35
N VAL A 193 -3.11 4.03 -0.70
CA VAL A 193 -4.27 4.59 -1.38
C VAL A 193 -5.51 4.12 -0.64
N LEU A 194 -6.28 5.05 -0.10
CA LEU A 194 -7.47 4.78 0.70
C LEU A 194 -8.64 5.62 0.20
N HIS A 195 -9.84 5.04 0.21
CA HIS A 195 -11.09 5.75 -0.12
C HIS A 195 -11.73 6.39 1.11
N ASP A 196 -11.63 5.71 2.25
CA ASP A 196 -12.12 6.25 3.50
C ASP A 196 -11.11 7.27 4.08
N ILE A 197 -11.55 8.51 4.22
CA ILE A 197 -10.73 9.62 4.70
C ILE A 197 -10.31 9.39 6.16
N ASN A 198 -11.17 8.78 6.99
CA ASN A 198 -10.85 8.52 8.40
C ASN A 198 -9.76 7.44 8.50
N LEU A 199 -9.83 6.38 7.68
CA LEU A 199 -8.79 5.36 7.63
C LEU A 199 -7.48 5.95 7.07
N ALA A 200 -7.54 6.87 6.11
CA ALA A 200 -6.36 7.56 5.59
C ALA A 200 -5.66 8.39 6.68
N MET A 201 -6.42 9.12 7.50
CA MET A 201 -5.90 9.86 8.66
C MET A 201 -5.34 8.92 9.74
N SER A 202 -5.97 7.77 9.95
CA SER A 202 -5.50 6.78 10.93
C SER A 202 -4.19 6.14 10.52
N LEU A 203 -3.97 5.92 9.21
CA LEU A 203 -2.75 5.29 8.69
C LEU A 203 -1.55 6.23 8.76
N SER A 204 -1.70 7.50 8.41
CA SER A 204 -0.61 8.48 8.33
C SER A 204 -1.08 9.90 8.59
N ASP A 205 -0.23 10.66 9.32
CA ASP A 205 -0.41 12.09 9.49
C ASP A 205 -0.10 12.89 8.21
N ASP A 206 0.68 12.33 7.27
CA ASP A 206 0.99 12.96 6.00
C ASP A 206 0.03 12.47 4.92
N VAL A 207 -0.57 13.43 4.18
CA VAL A 207 -1.58 13.17 3.16
C VAL A 207 -1.21 13.87 1.85
N VAL A 208 -1.48 13.17 0.75
CA VAL A 208 -1.46 13.71 -0.62
C VAL A 208 -2.86 13.63 -1.19
N LEU A 209 -3.36 14.76 -1.68
CA LEU A 209 -4.58 14.84 -2.50
C LEU A 209 -4.21 14.83 -3.97
N MET A 210 -4.79 13.90 -4.72
CA MET A 210 -4.61 13.81 -6.17
C MET A 210 -5.89 14.17 -6.91
N LYS A 211 -5.74 14.90 -8.03
CA LYS A 211 -6.79 15.18 -9.01
C LYS A 211 -6.17 15.21 -10.42
N ASP A 212 -6.84 14.65 -11.41
CA ASP A 212 -6.50 14.71 -12.85
C ASP A 212 -5.04 14.35 -13.21
N GLY A 213 -4.46 13.42 -12.45
CA GLY A 213 -3.09 12.93 -12.65
C GLY A 213 -2.02 13.79 -11.97
N GLU A 214 -2.39 14.76 -11.16
CA GLU A 214 -1.48 15.68 -10.49
C GLU A 214 -1.68 15.68 -8.98
N ILE A 215 -0.67 16.17 -8.22
CA ILE A 215 -0.81 16.44 -6.79
C ILE A 215 -1.49 17.80 -6.63
N ALA A 216 -2.72 17.81 -6.17
CA ALA A 216 -3.48 19.04 -5.90
C ALA A 216 -3.08 19.68 -4.56
N ALA A 217 -2.72 18.85 -3.57
CA ALA A 217 -2.23 19.32 -2.27
C ALA A 217 -1.43 18.23 -1.56
N ARG A 218 -0.52 18.66 -0.67
CA ARG A 218 0.25 17.78 0.22
C ARG A 218 0.49 18.45 1.57
N GLY A 219 0.40 17.72 2.64
CA GLY A 219 0.71 18.22 3.98
C GLY A 219 0.21 17.30 5.08
N LYS A 220 0.15 17.84 6.30
CA LYS A 220 -0.45 17.14 7.44
C LYS A 220 -1.95 16.98 7.22
N ALA A 221 -2.50 15.85 7.69
CA ALA A 221 -3.91 15.51 7.51
C ALA A 221 -4.84 16.66 7.97
N ASP A 222 -4.60 17.23 9.15
CA ASP A 222 -5.42 18.33 9.70
C ASP A 222 -5.41 19.60 8.83
N ALA A 223 -4.31 19.83 8.09
CA ALA A 223 -4.19 20.99 7.20
C ALA A 223 -4.78 20.74 5.81
N ILE A 224 -4.73 19.48 5.34
CA ILE A 224 -5.15 19.08 4.00
C ILE A 224 -6.61 18.64 3.97
N ILE A 225 -7.06 17.92 5.01
CA ILE A 225 -8.43 17.43 5.10
C ILE A 225 -9.32 18.56 5.67
N THR A 226 -9.44 19.62 4.90
CA THR A 226 -10.33 20.75 5.19
C THR A 226 -11.50 20.75 4.22
N GLY A 227 -12.68 21.19 4.67
CA GLY A 227 -13.89 21.19 3.85
C GLY A 227 -13.67 21.86 2.49
N GLY A 228 -13.17 23.07 2.46
CA GLY A 228 -13.03 23.81 1.19
C GLY A 228 -12.00 23.21 0.19
N LEU A 229 -11.02 22.43 0.63
CA LEU A 229 -10.10 21.75 -0.27
C LEU A 229 -10.69 20.43 -0.79
N LEU A 230 -11.29 19.61 0.11
CA LEU A 230 -11.98 18.38 -0.27
C LEU A 230 -13.13 18.66 -1.22
N ASP A 231 -13.96 19.71 -0.95
CA ASP A 231 -15.11 20.07 -1.76
C ASP A 231 -14.70 20.41 -3.20
N ARG A 232 -13.57 21.12 -3.38
CA ARG A 232 -13.00 21.41 -4.72
C ARG A 232 -12.49 20.15 -5.44
N ILE A 233 -11.90 19.20 -4.68
CA ILE A 233 -11.32 17.99 -5.27
C ILE A 233 -12.41 17.01 -5.66
N TYR A 234 -13.39 16.80 -4.77
CA TYR A 234 -14.48 15.84 -4.98
C TYR A 234 -15.72 16.46 -5.66
N GLU A 235 -15.74 17.78 -5.87
CA GLU A 235 -16.83 18.53 -6.51
C GLU A 235 -18.18 18.36 -5.78
N MET A 236 -18.11 18.23 -4.44
CA MET A 236 -19.26 18.08 -3.55
C MET A 236 -18.93 18.60 -2.15
N ASP A 237 -19.94 18.96 -1.35
CA ASP A 237 -19.77 19.31 0.08
C ASP A 237 -19.45 18.06 0.92
N VAL A 238 -18.18 17.65 0.91
CA VAL A 238 -17.69 16.49 1.68
C VAL A 238 -17.78 16.75 3.17
N ALA A 239 -17.41 17.95 3.63
CA ALA A 239 -17.41 18.29 5.05
C ALA A 239 -18.80 18.34 5.63
N GLY A 240 -19.77 18.93 4.94
CA GLY A 240 -21.17 18.95 5.33
C GLY A 240 -21.76 17.55 5.43
N HIS A 241 -21.50 16.71 4.40
CA HIS A 241 -21.95 15.31 4.39
C HIS A 241 -21.38 14.50 5.57
N MET A 242 -20.09 14.63 5.87
CA MET A 242 -19.48 13.94 7.01
C MET A 242 -20.04 14.42 8.36
N LYS A 243 -20.22 15.73 8.54
CA LYS A 243 -20.83 16.29 9.76
C LYS A 243 -22.26 15.82 9.96
N GLU A 244 -23.06 15.74 8.90
CA GLU A 244 -24.41 15.24 8.96
C GLU A 244 -24.46 13.76 9.34
N ALA A 245 -23.55 12.95 8.78
CA ALA A 245 -23.40 11.55 9.17
C ALA A 245 -23.06 11.41 10.67
N LEU A 246 -22.10 12.20 11.19
CA LEU A 246 -21.69 12.17 12.60
C LEU A 246 -22.83 12.55 13.55
N LYS A 247 -23.71 13.51 13.21
CA LYS A 247 -24.89 13.86 14.02
C LYS A 247 -25.81 12.66 14.31
N ARG A 248 -25.89 11.68 13.39
CA ARG A 248 -26.66 10.45 13.58
C ARG A 248 -26.06 9.51 14.62
N TRP A 249 -24.80 9.69 14.97
CA TRP A 249 -24.09 8.92 16.01
C TRP A 249 -24.10 9.62 17.37
N GLY A 250 -24.77 10.79 17.50
CA GLY A 250 -24.86 11.54 18.73
C GLY A 250 -23.63 12.38 19.07
N ALA A 251 -22.79 12.69 18.08
CA ALA A 251 -21.61 13.55 18.24
C ALA A 251 -21.90 14.98 17.76
#